data_c2df3975302f24ecb1828bcf3cc80bee
#
_entry.id   c2df3975302f24ecb1828bcf3cc80bee
#
_cell.length_a   1.000
_cell.length_b   1.000
_cell.length_c   1.000
_cell.angle_alpha   90.00
_cell.angle_beta   90.00
_cell.angle_gamma   90.00
#
_symmetry.space_group_name_H-M   'P 1'
#
loop_
_entity.id
_entity.type
_entity.pdbx_description
1 polymer ?
#
loop_
_entity_poly.entity_id
_entity_poly.type
_entity_poly.pdbx_seq_one_letter_code
_entity_poly.pdbx_strand_id
1 'polypeptide(L)'
;MRRKLAIYREFRANCDECGKTMASILVLNGPNLNLLGSREPDIYGSDTLDDINIRLGTACIEAGHSFDSFQSNSEGALIDRIHLSRSAKIDYMLVNFGGYTHTSVALRDAMLASEIPFIEVHLSNLYRREEFRQHSFFSDIAEGCVIGLGAKGYELALEAVLARLK
;
A
#
# COMPACT_ATOMS: atom_id res chain seq x y z
N MET A 1 19.79 4.79 -4.90
CA MET A 1 18.67 5.20 -5.76
C MET A 1 18.89 4.87 -7.24
N ARG A 2 19.96 5.33 -7.92
CA ARG A 2 20.22 5.09 -9.37
C ARG A 2 20.36 3.61 -9.77
N ARG A 3 20.95 2.72 -8.94
CA ARG A 3 21.11 1.28 -9.24
C ARG A 3 19.78 0.50 -9.23
N LYS A 4 18.84 0.82 -8.32
CA LYS A 4 17.49 0.20 -8.30
C LYS A 4 16.68 0.56 -9.54
N LEU A 5 16.79 1.81 -10.03
CA LEU A 5 16.12 2.25 -11.26
C LEU A 5 16.67 1.55 -12.53
N ALA A 6 17.94 1.21 -12.57
CA ALA A 6 18.56 0.52 -13.71
C ALA A 6 18.08 -0.93 -13.80
N ILE A 7 18.08 -1.66 -12.69
CA ILE A 7 17.57 -3.04 -12.61
C ILE A 7 16.07 -3.08 -12.99
N TYR A 8 15.31 -2.07 -12.55
CA TYR A 8 13.89 -1.94 -12.87
C TYR A 8 13.63 -1.76 -14.38
N ARG A 9 14.48 -0.95 -15.05
CA ARG A 9 14.37 -0.71 -16.51
C ARG A 9 14.72 -1.94 -17.33
N GLU A 10 15.76 -2.68 -16.94
CA GLU A 10 16.13 -3.94 -17.59
C GLU A 10 15.09 -5.03 -17.41
N PHE A 11 14.49 -5.15 -16.21
CA PHE A 11 13.45 -6.14 -15.96
C PHE A 11 12.17 -5.85 -16.75
N ARG A 12 11.79 -4.58 -16.89
CA ARG A 12 10.62 -4.15 -17.67
C ARG A 12 10.80 -4.40 -19.17
N ALA A 13 11.98 -4.13 -19.70
CA ALA A 13 12.30 -4.38 -21.11
C ALA A 13 12.21 -5.88 -21.50
N ASN A 14 12.60 -6.77 -20.60
CA ASN A 14 12.53 -8.22 -20.82
C ASN A 14 11.11 -8.80 -20.69
N CYS A 15 10.18 -8.11 -19.98
CA CYS A 15 8.78 -8.56 -19.87
C CYS A 15 7.92 -8.16 -21.06
N ASP A 16 8.20 -7.04 -21.71
CA ASP A 16 7.49 -6.58 -22.92
C ASP A 16 7.63 -7.59 -24.09
N GLU A 17 8.70 -8.39 -24.11
CA GLU A 17 8.89 -9.47 -25.09
C GLU A 17 8.02 -10.71 -24.85
N CYS A 18 7.48 -10.90 -23.63
CA CYS A 18 6.67 -12.06 -23.25
C CYS A 18 5.15 -11.83 -23.32
N GLY A 19 4.69 -10.61 -23.70
CA GLY A 19 3.27 -10.28 -23.84
C GLY A 19 2.48 -10.15 -22.54
N LYS A 20 3.14 -10.18 -21.36
CA LYS A 20 2.53 -9.88 -20.05
C LYS A 20 2.87 -8.45 -19.64
N THR A 21 1.85 -7.63 -19.47
CA THR A 21 2.00 -6.28 -18.92
C THR A 21 2.45 -6.37 -17.46
N MET A 22 3.69 -5.96 -17.20
CA MET A 22 4.23 -5.85 -15.83
C MET A 22 3.68 -4.60 -15.16
N ALA A 23 2.83 -4.78 -14.17
CA ALA A 23 2.33 -3.68 -13.34
C ALA A 23 3.30 -3.36 -12.18
N SER A 24 3.23 -2.12 -11.71
CA SER A 24 3.99 -1.62 -10.56
C SER A 24 3.06 -1.35 -9.38
N ILE A 25 3.26 -2.07 -8.28
CA ILE A 25 2.43 -1.99 -7.08
C ILE A 25 3.20 -1.29 -5.97
N LEU A 26 2.57 -0.28 -5.34
CA LEU A 26 3.12 0.45 -4.21
C LEU A 26 2.28 0.21 -2.95
N VAL A 27 2.94 -0.09 -1.84
CA VAL A 27 2.32 -0.09 -0.52
C VAL A 27 2.69 1.18 0.22
N LEU A 28 1.68 1.95 0.66
CA LEU A 28 1.85 3.16 1.45
C LEU A 28 1.39 2.94 2.89
N ASN A 29 2.28 3.15 3.81
CA ASN A 29 2.05 2.97 5.23
C ASN A 29 2.24 4.30 6.00
N GLY A 30 1.25 4.66 6.79
CA GLY A 30 1.21 5.87 7.61
C GLY A 30 1.92 5.73 8.96
N PRO A 31 1.64 6.67 9.88
CA PRO A 31 2.36 6.77 11.16
C PRO A 31 2.18 5.54 12.04
N ASN A 32 3.25 5.27 12.80
CA ASN A 32 3.36 4.21 13.78
C ASN A 32 3.35 2.77 13.22
N LEU A 33 3.16 2.57 11.92
CA LEU A 33 3.21 1.23 11.32
C LEU A 33 4.63 0.66 11.31
N ASN A 34 5.65 1.49 11.41
CA ASN A 34 7.03 1.07 11.67
C ASN A 34 7.25 0.39 13.02
N LEU A 35 6.28 0.48 13.95
CA LEU A 35 6.33 -0.14 15.28
C LEU A 35 5.55 -1.46 15.34
N LEU A 36 5.04 -1.97 14.23
CA LEU A 36 4.39 -3.29 14.20
C LEU A 36 5.34 -4.38 14.69
N GLY A 37 4.77 -5.40 15.33
CA GLY A 37 5.50 -6.48 15.98
C GLY A 37 5.99 -6.15 17.39
N SER A 38 6.22 -4.85 17.72
CA SER A 38 6.63 -4.41 19.06
C SER A 38 5.54 -3.67 19.81
N ARG A 39 4.54 -3.11 19.12
CA ARG A 39 3.44 -2.31 19.69
C ARG A 39 2.13 -3.09 19.67
N GLU A 40 1.49 -3.19 20.85
CA GLU A 40 0.13 -3.74 21.03
C GLU A 40 -0.09 -5.07 20.28
N PRO A 41 0.71 -6.13 20.55
CA PRO A 41 0.66 -7.39 19.79
C PRO A 41 -0.71 -8.07 19.87
N ASP A 42 -1.48 -7.85 20.94
CA ASP A 42 -2.84 -8.34 21.11
C ASP A 42 -3.84 -7.75 20.11
N ILE A 43 -3.53 -6.58 19.54
CA ILE A 43 -4.38 -5.87 18.57
C ILE A 43 -3.88 -6.07 17.14
N TYR A 44 -2.56 -6.01 16.92
CA TYR A 44 -1.95 -5.96 15.59
C TYR A 44 -1.21 -7.23 15.20
N GLY A 45 -1.00 -8.17 16.14
CA GLY A 45 -0.20 -9.38 15.93
C GLY A 45 1.30 -9.15 16.11
N SER A 46 2.08 -10.23 15.92
CA SER A 46 3.55 -10.23 16.09
C SER A 46 4.32 -9.91 14.80
N ASP A 47 3.64 -9.82 13.66
CA ASP A 47 4.30 -9.50 12.38
C ASP A 47 4.85 -8.09 12.38
N THR A 48 6.08 -7.92 11.97
CA THR A 48 6.67 -6.61 11.69
C THR A 48 6.22 -6.08 10.33
N LEU A 49 6.37 -4.77 10.12
CA LEU A 49 6.11 -4.18 8.79
C LEU A 49 7.04 -4.76 7.71
N ASP A 50 8.27 -5.09 8.08
CA ASP A 50 9.23 -5.71 7.16
C ASP A 50 8.81 -7.12 6.77
N ASP A 51 8.28 -7.93 7.70
CA ASP A 51 7.73 -9.26 7.39
C ASP A 51 6.58 -9.17 6.39
N ILE A 52 5.68 -8.21 6.58
CA ILE A 52 4.57 -7.94 5.65
C ILE A 52 5.13 -7.57 4.27
N ASN A 53 6.05 -6.60 4.20
CA ASN A 53 6.63 -6.14 2.94
C ASN A 53 7.38 -7.25 2.19
N ILE A 54 8.10 -8.14 2.90
CA ILE A 54 8.78 -9.28 2.30
C ILE A 54 7.76 -10.23 1.65
N ARG A 55 6.68 -10.59 2.35
CA ARG A 55 5.63 -11.47 1.80
C ARG A 55 4.96 -10.86 0.56
N LEU A 56 4.59 -9.58 0.64
CA LEU A 56 3.95 -8.88 -0.49
C LEU A 56 4.89 -8.77 -1.68
N GLY A 57 6.15 -8.41 -1.45
CA GLY A 57 7.16 -8.29 -2.50
C GLY A 57 7.41 -9.63 -3.19
N THR A 58 7.50 -10.71 -2.44
CA THR A 58 7.65 -12.06 -2.98
C THR A 58 6.46 -12.43 -3.88
N ALA A 59 5.23 -12.24 -3.39
CA ALA A 59 4.03 -12.55 -4.14
C ALA A 59 3.88 -11.71 -5.43
N CYS A 60 4.24 -10.41 -5.38
CA CYS A 60 4.27 -9.55 -6.57
C CYS A 60 5.26 -10.06 -7.62
N ILE A 61 6.49 -10.39 -7.21
CA ILE A 61 7.55 -10.87 -8.11
C ILE A 61 7.15 -12.22 -8.74
N GLU A 62 6.62 -13.15 -7.96
CA GLU A 62 6.13 -14.45 -8.44
C GLU A 62 4.98 -14.30 -9.44
N ALA A 63 4.15 -13.26 -9.28
CA ALA A 63 3.08 -12.93 -10.24
C ALA A 63 3.58 -12.18 -11.50
N GLY A 64 4.87 -11.80 -11.57
CA GLY A 64 5.46 -11.07 -12.70
C GLY A 64 5.26 -9.55 -12.62
N HIS A 65 5.05 -9.01 -11.42
CA HIS A 65 4.84 -7.58 -11.19
C HIS A 65 5.98 -6.99 -10.33
N SER A 66 6.12 -5.67 -10.34
CA SER A 66 7.08 -4.98 -9.47
C SER A 66 6.42 -4.49 -8.18
N PHE A 67 7.21 -4.43 -7.12
CA PHE A 67 6.79 -4.04 -5.80
C PHE A 67 7.68 -2.94 -5.23
N ASP A 68 7.07 -1.95 -4.60
CA ASP A 68 7.74 -0.98 -3.75
C ASP A 68 6.90 -0.71 -2.51
N SER A 69 7.53 -0.29 -1.43
CA SER A 69 6.86 0.06 -0.19
C SER A 69 7.45 1.33 0.40
N PHE A 70 6.59 2.13 1.01
CA PHE A 70 7.00 3.36 1.69
C PHE A 70 6.21 3.53 2.98
N GLN A 71 6.93 3.83 4.07
CA GLN A 71 6.33 4.16 5.36
C GLN A 71 6.83 5.52 5.82
N SER A 72 5.95 6.34 6.37
CA SER A 72 6.33 7.59 7.01
C SER A 72 5.38 7.99 8.14
N ASN A 73 5.96 8.61 9.17
CA ASN A 73 5.20 9.28 10.22
C ASN A 73 4.86 10.73 9.83
N SER A 74 5.42 11.25 8.74
CA SER A 74 5.19 12.59 8.22
C SER A 74 4.13 12.57 7.12
N GLU A 75 3.07 13.35 7.30
CA GLU A 75 2.01 13.54 6.31
C GLU A 75 2.56 14.10 4.99
N GLY A 76 3.41 15.13 5.05
CA GLY A 76 4.03 15.72 3.87
C GLY A 76 4.87 14.72 3.08
N ALA A 77 5.64 13.86 3.76
CA ALA A 77 6.43 12.85 3.09
C ALA A 77 5.56 11.78 2.38
N LEU A 78 4.39 11.47 2.92
CA LEU A 78 3.42 10.59 2.27
C LEU A 78 2.82 11.27 1.04
N ILE A 79 2.47 12.55 1.12
CA ILE A 79 1.98 13.36 -0.01
C ILE A 79 3.02 13.40 -1.12
N ASP A 80 4.27 13.73 -0.81
CA ASP A 80 5.36 13.76 -1.78
C ASP A 80 5.56 12.39 -2.46
N ARG A 81 5.43 11.29 -1.69
CA ARG A 81 5.52 9.94 -2.25
C ARG A 81 4.36 9.63 -3.21
N ILE A 82 3.13 10.07 -2.89
CA ILE A 82 1.96 9.94 -3.77
C ILE A 82 2.19 10.73 -5.06
N HIS A 83 2.65 11.97 -4.99
CA HIS A 83 2.94 12.78 -6.17
C HIS A 83 4.00 12.15 -7.07
N LEU A 84 5.07 11.58 -6.47
CA LEU A 84 6.11 10.87 -7.20
C LEU A 84 5.59 9.59 -7.88
N SER A 85 4.50 9.01 -7.40
CA SER A 85 3.96 7.75 -7.92
C SER A 85 3.46 7.87 -9.37
N ARG A 86 2.91 9.03 -9.76
CA ARG A 86 2.52 9.27 -11.17
C ARG A 86 3.73 9.23 -12.11
N SER A 87 4.80 9.94 -11.76
CA SER A 87 6.03 9.97 -12.56
C SER A 87 6.78 8.63 -12.53
N ALA A 88 6.66 7.88 -11.44
CA ALA A 88 7.20 6.53 -11.29
C ALA A 88 6.35 5.45 -11.99
N LYS A 89 5.19 5.84 -12.57
CA LYS A 89 4.26 4.92 -13.26
C LYS A 89 3.82 3.77 -12.35
N ILE A 90 3.41 4.09 -11.14
CA ILE A 90 2.73 3.13 -10.26
C ILE A 90 1.33 2.87 -10.84
N ASP A 91 0.99 1.61 -11.01
CA ASP A 91 -0.29 1.18 -11.59
C ASP A 91 -1.36 0.94 -10.52
N TYR A 92 -0.95 0.57 -9.30
CA TYR A 92 -1.89 0.30 -8.20
C TYR A 92 -1.27 0.55 -6.83
N MET A 93 -2.09 0.91 -5.84
CA MET A 93 -1.62 1.11 -4.47
C MET A 93 -2.40 0.25 -3.46
N LEU A 94 -1.71 -0.22 -2.42
CA LEU A 94 -2.29 -0.66 -1.15
C LEU A 94 -2.00 0.41 -0.11
N VAL A 95 -3.01 0.91 0.57
CA VAL A 95 -2.88 2.09 1.41
C VAL A 95 -3.36 1.81 2.82
N ASN A 96 -2.51 2.05 3.81
CA ASN A 96 -2.86 2.07 5.21
C ASN A 96 -2.30 3.35 5.85
N PHE A 97 -3.08 4.41 5.88
CA PHE A 97 -2.63 5.69 6.42
C PHE A 97 -2.65 5.77 7.95
N GLY A 98 -3.00 4.69 8.65
CA GLY A 98 -3.04 4.67 10.11
C GLY A 98 -3.97 5.75 10.66
N GLY A 99 -3.48 6.56 11.61
CA GLY A 99 -4.27 7.66 12.18
C GLY A 99 -4.70 8.73 11.17
N TYR A 100 -3.91 8.97 10.13
CA TYR A 100 -4.26 9.94 9.08
C TYR A 100 -5.50 9.56 8.27
N THR A 101 -5.91 8.29 8.31
CA THR A 101 -7.17 7.83 7.71
C THR A 101 -8.37 8.66 8.17
N HIS A 102 -8.34 9.13 9.42
CA HIS A 102 -9.48 9.80 10.07
C HIS A 102 -9.32 11.32 10.12
N THR A 103 -8.18 11.88 9.67
CA THR A 103 -7.84 13.30 9.93
C THR A 103 -7.29 14.05 8.72
N SER A 104 -6.76 13.35 7.70
CA SER A 104 -6.04 14.02 6.63
C SER A 104 -6.87 14.23 5.38
N VAL A 105 -7.37 15.45 5.22
CA VAL A 105 -7.93 15.94 3.94
C VAL A 105 -6.83 16.08 2.89
N ALA A 106 -5.63 16.51 3.30
CA ALA A 106 -4.52 16.73 2.37
C ALA A 106 -4.05 15.42 1.69
N LEU A 107 -3.98 14.30 2.44
CA LEU A 107 -3.69 13.00 1.85
C LEU A 107 -4.82 12.52 0.94
N ARG A 108 -6.09 12.75 1.31
CA ARG A 108 -7.23 12.45 0.43
C ARG A 108 -7.11 13.18 -0.91
N ASP A 109 -6.83 14.48 -0.87
CA ASP A 109 -6.67 15.29 -2.08
C ASP A 109 -5.49 14.81 -2.94
N ALA A 110 -4.38 14.42 -2.31
CA ALA A 110 -3.24 13.84 -3.01
C ALA A 110 -3.58 12.50 -3.69
N MET A 111 -4.36 11.63 -3.03
CA MET A 111 -4.84 10.38 -3.63
C MET A 111 -5.75 10.64 -4.82
N LEU A 112 -6.71 11.56 -4.71
CA LEU A 112 -7.57 11.95 -5.83
C LEU A 112 -6.76 12.53 -7.00
N ALA A 113 -5.79 13.39 -6.72
CA ALA A 113 -4.93 14.00 -7.74
C ALA A 113 -3.98 12.98 -8.41
N SER A 114 -3.65 11.88 -7.73
CA SER A 114 -2.81 10.84 -8.30
C SER A 114 -3.52 10.06 -9.41
N GLU A 115 -4.84 9.92 -9.34
CA GLU A 115 -5.67 9.10 -10.22
C GLU A 115 -5.25 7.62 -10.25
N ILE A 116 -4.44 7.17 -9.26
CA ILE A 116 -4.00 5.78 -9.18
C ILE A 116 -5.00 4.99 -8.35
N PRO A 117 -5.55 3.87 -8.87
CA PRO A 117 -6.47 3.04 -8.13
C PRO A 117 -5.82 2.44 -6.89
N PHE A 118 -6.60 2.26 -5.81
CA PHE A 118 -6.06 1.71 -4.58
C PHE A 118 -7.08 0.91 -3.78
N ILE A 119 -6.57 0.02 -2.94
CA ILE A 119 -7.31 -0.66 -1.88
C ILE A 119 -6.86 -0.10 -0.53
N GLU A 120 -7.83 0.30 0.29
CA GLU A 120 -7.60 0.70 1.67
C GLU A 120 -7.46 -0.53 2.57
N VAL A 121 -6.43 -0.55 3.42
CA VAL A 121 -6.13 -1.68 4.31
C VAL A 121 -6.04 -1.20 5.77
N HIS A 122 -6.72 -1.92 6.67
CA HIS A 122 -6.61 -1.71 8.11
C HIS A 122 -6.41 -3.05 8.82
N LEU A 123 -5.36 -3.13 9.66
CA LEU A 123 -5.04 -4.32 10.44
C LEU A 123 -6.14 -4.62 11.48
N SER A 124 -6.59 -3.59 12.19
CA SER A 124 -7.65 -3.72 13.20
C SER A 124 -9.04 -3.49 12.61
N ASN A 125 -10.05 -4.06 13.24
CA ASN A 125 -11.44 -3.74 12.90
C ASN A 125 -11.79 -2.34 13.41
N LEU A 126 -11.93 -1.38 12.50
CA LEU A 126 -12.23 0.02 12.80
C LEU A 126 -13.56 0.19 13.56
N TYR A 127 -14.54 -0.64 13.28
CA TYR A 127 -15.89 -0.57 13.89
C TYR A 127 -15.90 -1.06 15.35
N ARG A 128 -14.82 -1.68 15.82
CA ARG A 128 -14.61 -2.06 17.22
C ARG A 128 -13.74 -1.06 17.98
N ARG A 129 -13.32 0.01 17.32
CA ARG A 129 -12.48 1.08 17.88
C ARG A 129 -13.34 2.25 18.33
N GLU A 130 -12.70 3.28 18.79
CA GLU A 130 -13.33 4.54 19.20
C GLU A 130 -14.13 5.16 18.05
N GLU A 131 -15.24 5.82 18.34
CA GLU A 131 -16.18 6.35 17.34
C GLU A 131 -15.49 7.21 16.28
N PHE A 132 -14.52 8.06 16.69
CA PHE A 132 -13.78 8.92 15.76
C PHE A 132 -12.88 8.13 14.76
N ARG A 133 -12.66 6.81 14.97
CA ARG A 133 -11.93 5.94 14.05
C ARG A 133 -12.84 5.16 13.11
N GLN A 134 -14.14 5.23 13.28
CA GLN A 134 -15.08 4.46 12.46
C GLN A 134 -15.32 5.12 11.09
N HIS A 135 -14.92 6.37 10.91
CA HIS A 135 -15.02 7.09 9.65
C HIS A 135 -13.64 7.19 8.98
N SER A 136 -13.57 6.79 7.70
CA SER A 136 -12.40 6.97 6.85
C SER A 136 -12.65 8.07 5.82
N PHE A 137 -11.64 8.92 5.58
CA PHE A 137 -11.66 9.89 4.49
C PHE A 137 -11.26 9.28 3.14
N PHE A 138 -11.04 7.95 3.07
CA PHE A 138 -10.53 7.28 1.88
C PHE A 138 -11.43 6.17 1.36
N SER A 139 -12.28 5.59 2.22
CA SER A 139 -13.09 4.41 1.85
C SER A 139 -14.05 4.67 0.68
N ASP A 140 -14.55 5.90 0.53
CA ASP A 140 -15.47 6.28 -0.54
C ASP A 140 -14.77 6.54 -1.89
N ILE A 141 -13.45 6.70 -1.89
CA ILE A 141 -12.62 6.86 -3.09
C ILE A 141 -11.72 5.65 -3.39
N ALA A 142 -11.68 4.67 -2.50
CA ALA A 142 -10.97 3.41 -2.71
C ALA A 142 -11.79 2.46 -3.59
N GLU A 143 -11.13 1.61 -4.37
CA GLU A 143 -11.81 0.51 -5.10
C GLU A 143 -12.31 -0.61 -4.19
N GLY A 144 -11.82 -0.65 -2.96
CA GLY A 144 -12.24 -1.59 -1.93
C GLY A 144 -11.51 -1.37 -0.62
N CYS A 145 -12.03 -1.98 0.45
CA CYS A 145 -11.48 -1.89 1.79
C CYS A 145 -11.28 -3.28 2.38
N VAL A 146 -10.14 -3.51 3.01
CA VAL A 146 -9.86 -4.72 3.80
C VAL A 146 -9.63 -4.29 5.25
N ILE A 147 -10.51 -4.69 6.15
CA ILE A 147 -10.56 -4.19 7.52
C ILE A 147 -10.57 -5.34 8.52
N GLY A 148 -9.69 -5.31 9.53
CA GLY A 148 -9.78 -6.15 10.71
C GLY A 148 -9.19 -7.56 10.59
N LEU A 149 -8.39 -7.83 9.56
CA LEU A 149 -7.82 -9.16 9.29
C LEU A 149 -6.32 -9.26 9.63
N GLY A 150 -5.80 -8.33 10.45
CA GLY A 150 -4.39 -8.28 10.81
C GLY A 150 -3.48 -8.15 9.58
N ALA A 151 -2.27 -8.66 9.67
CA ALA A 151 -1.30 -8.65 8.58
C ALA A 151 -1.81 -9.39 7.33
N LYS A 152 -2.64 -10.44 7.50
CA LYS A 152 -3.25 -11.18 6.39
C LYS A 152 -4.11 -10.29 5.48
N GLY A 153 -4.65 -9.18 6.02
CA GLY A 153 -5.40 -8.19 5.24
C GLY A 153 -4.62 -7.61 4.07
N TYR A 154 -3.32 -7.38 4.22
CA TYR A 154 -2.48 -6.90 3.12
C TYR A 154 -2.34 -7.94 1.99
N GLU A 155 -2.17 -9.22 2.34
CA GLU A 155 -2.06 -10.29 1.36
C GLU A 155 -3.37 -10.46 0.58
N LEU A 156 -4.52 -10.43 1.24
CA LEU A 156 -5.84 -10.48 0.60
C LEU A 156 -6.08 -9.26 -0.30
N ALA A 157 -5.67 -8.07 0.12
CA ALA A 157 -5.74 -6.88 -0.72
C ALA A 157 -4.85 -7.02 -1.96
N LEU A 158 -3.64 -7.56 -1.82
CA LEU A 158 -2.75 -7.84 -2.96
C LEU A 158 -3.36 -8.88 -3.90
N GLU A 159 -3.92 -9.96 -3.39
CA GLU A 159 -4.62 -10.97 -4.20
C GLU A 159 -5.74 -10.34 -5.05
N ALA A 160 -6.53 -9.42 -4.46
CA ALA A 160 -7.56 -8.70 -5.17
C ALA A 160 -7.00 -7.80 -6.28
N VAL A 161 -5.86 -7.13 -6.04
CA VAL A 161 -5.16 -6.33 -7.06
C VAL A 161 -4.64 -7.22 -8.18
N LEU A 162 -3.94 -8.31 -7.86
CA LEU A 162 -3.39 -9.24 -8.86
C LEU A 162 -4.48 -9.88 -9.72
N ALA A 163 -5.67 -10.09 -9.18
CA ALA A 163 -6.81 -10.59 -9.96
C ALA A 163 -7.34 -9.57 -10.99
N ARG A 164 -7.18 -8.26 -10.74
CA ARG A 164 -7.58 -7.19 -11.66
C ARG A 164 -6.54 -6.89 -12.74
N LEU A 165 -5.28 -7.26 -12.51
CA LEU A 165 -4.16 -7.04 -13.44
C LEU A 165 -3.99 -8.17 -14.47
N LYS A 166 -4.82 -9.21 -14.38
CA LYS A 166 -4.89 -10.30 -15.36
C LYS A 166 -5.76 -9.85 -16.53
#